data_d4abdaa3a723219fb6820f27d7ed58fd
#
_entry.id   d4abdaa3a723219fb6820f27d7ed58fd
#
_cell.length_a   1.000
_cell.length_b   1.000
_cell.length_c   1.000
_cell.angle_alpha   90.00
_cell.angle_beta   90.00
_cell.angle_gamma   90.00
#
_symmetry.space_group_name_H-M   'P 1'
#
loop_
_entity.id
_entity.type
_entity.pdbx_description
1 polymer ?
#
loop_
_entity_poly.entity_id
_entity_poly.type
_entity_poly.pdbx_seq_one_letter_code
_entity_poly.pdbx_strand_id
1 'polypeptide(L)'
;MEQTAATVANLIRYRLPEYPKVLHVGCAGGTLASELPPSVHYLGIDASESDIEAAQSLWGGDDILFEAHDIREFDPVGDWDAIVFSEVLSYLAAHEAIAEVRRYAKALSSEGIVAISMMNDGKSRAIWRALRQEFQWIDGILWQQKEPCASYRISVSRERPGYLVGVLRLRHKLEGRRAGSVIPIAAKAAIASVRRRSRHGTQHLW
;
A
#
# COMPACT_ATOMS: atom_id res chain seq x y z
N MET A 1 -8.89 4.52 7.25
CA MET A 1 -8.31 3.23 6.83
C MET A 1 -8.97 2.67 5.56
N GLU A 2 -10.30 2.69 5.40
CA GLU A 2 -10.99 2.21 4.19
C GLU A 2 -10.48 2.84 2.88
N GLN A 3 -10.29 4.15 2.83
CA GLN A 3 -9.77 4.83 1.63
C GLN A 3 -8.36 4.38 1.24
N THR A 4 -7.53 4.04 2.23
CA THR A 4 -6.18 3.54 2.00
C THR A 4 -6.22 2.13 1.43
N ALA A 5 -7.05 1.25 1.98
CA ALA A 5 -7.26 -0.12 1.50
C ALA A 5 -7.77 -0.14 0.04
N ALA A 6 -8.81 0.63 -0.27
CA ALA A 6 -9.33 0.77 -1.64
C ALA A 6 -8.27 1.32 -2.61
N THR A 7 -7.43 2.25 -2.17
CA THR A 7 -6.33 2.79 -3.00
C THR A 7 -5.28 1.72 -3.29
N VAL A 8 -4.85 0.97 -2.26
CA VAL A 8 -3.91 -0.14 -2.41
C VAL A 8 -4.48 -1.21 -3.33
N ALA A 9 -5.73 -1.63 -3.11
CA ALA A 9 -6.41 -2.62 -3.94
C ALA A 9 -6.46 -2.19 -5.42
N ASN A 10 -6.78 -0.93 -5.71
CA ASN A 10 -6.80 -0.42 -7.07
C ASN A 10 -5.41 -0.41 -7.71
N LEU A 11 -4.36 -0.01 -6.98
CA LEU A 11 -2.98 -0.05 -7.48
C LEU A 11 -2.52 -1.49 -7.78
N ILE A 12 -2.94 -2.45 -6.96
CA ILE A 12 -2.67 -3.87 -7.14
C ILE A 12 -3.38 -4.42 -8.39
N ARG A 13 -4.70 -4.19 -8.51
CA ARG A 13 -5.51 -4.70 -9.64
C ARG A 13 -4.95 -4.38 -11.02
N TYR A 14 -4.36 -3.21 -11.20
CA TYR A 14 -3.78 -2.80 -12.49
C TYR A 14 -2.45 -3.44 -12.84
N ARG A 15 -1.81 -4.14 -11.89
CA ARG A 15 -0.42 -4.56 -12.01
C ARG A 15 -0.22 -6.05 -11.85
N LEU A 16 -1.19 -6.75 -11.30
CA LEU A 16 -1.09 -8.16 -10.97
C LEU A 16 -1.85 -9.05 -11.96
N PRO A 17 -1.50 -10.34 -12.02
CA PRO A 17 -2.25 -11.33 -12.78
C PRO A 17 -3.68 -11.49 -12.28
N GLU A 18 -4.48 -12.27 -12.99
CA GLU A 18 -5.89 -12.50 -12.67
C GLU A 18 -6.09 -13.22 -11.32
N TYR A 19 -5.14 -14.07 -10.92
CA TYR A 19 -5.14 -14.84 -9.66
C TYR A 19 -3.91 -14.47 -8.82
N PRO A 20 -3.86 -13.29 -8.21
CA PRO A 20 -2.66 -12.85 -7.54
C PRO A 20 -2.49 -13.48 -6.16
N LYS A 21 -1.23 -13.72 -5.77
CA LYS A 21 -0.83 -14.06 -4.41
C LYS A 21 -0.43 -12.79 -3.67
N VAL A 22 -1.16 -12.45 -2.62
CA VAL A 22 -0.96 -11.22 -1.84
C VAL A 22 -0.62 -11.55 -0.39
N LEU A 23 0.53 -11.11 0.08
CA LEU A 23 0.90 -11.09 1.49
C LEU A 23 0.67 -9.68 2.04
N HIS A 24 -0.17 -9.56 3.05
CA HIS A 24 -0.49 -8.28 3.68
C HIS A 24 0.05 -8.21 5.11
N VAL A 25 1.03 -7.36 5.35
CA VAL A 25 1.70 -7.15 6.63
C VAL A 25 1.10 -5.92 7.32
N GLY A 26 0.64 -6.09 8.55
CA GLY A 26 -0.15 -5.10 9.27
C GLY A 26 -1.59 -5.07 8.75
N CYS A 27 -2.20 -6.26 8.62
CA CYS A 27 -3.52 -6.39 8.01
C CYS A 27 -4.67 -5.91 8.92
N ALA A 28 -4.44 -5.78 10.24
CA ALA A 28 -5.46 -5.43 11.22
C ALA A 28 -6.76 -6.24 10.98
N GLY A 29 -7.92 -5.62 11.05
CA GLY A 29 -9.22 -6.25 10.81
C GLY A 29 -9.51 -6.67 9.35
N GLY A 30 -8.50 -6.79 8.48
CA GLY A 30 -8.60 -7.42 7.16
C GLY A 30 -9.29 -6.61 6.06
N THR A 31 -9.49 -5.31 6.25
CA THR A 31 -10.24 -4.46 5.29
C THR A 31 -9.71 -4.53 3.85
N LEU A 32 -8.41 -4.73 3.64
CA LEU A 32 -7.87 -4.87 2.28
C LEU A 32 -8.40 -6.11 1.57
N ALA A 33 -8.60 -7.21 2.29
CA ALA A 33 -9.12 -8.45 1.69
C ALA A 33 -10.49 -8.24 1.02
N SER A 34 -11.37 -7.44 1.64
CA SER A 34 -12.68 -7.12 1.06
C SER A 34 -12.64 -6.26 -0.20
N GLU A 35 -11.53 -5.55 -0.41
CA GLU A 35 -11.34 -4.68 -1.57
C GLU A 35 -10.64 -5.39 -2.75
N LEU A 36 -10.11 -6.59 -2.54
CA LEU A 36 -9.43 -7.38 -3.57
C LEU A 36 -10.43 -8.25 -4.36
N PRO A 37 -10.06 -8.72 -5.57
CA PRO A 37 -10.93 -9.60 -6.35
C PRO A 37 -11.11 -10.96 -5.65
N PRO A 38 -12.24 -11.64 -5.84
CA PRO A 38 -12.51 -12.95 -5.23
C PRO A 38 -11.50 -14.05 -5.60
N SER A 39 -10.76 -13.85 -6.67
CA SER A 39 -9.73 -14.79 -7.17
C SER A 39 -8.37 -14.63 -6.50
N VAL A 40 -8.24 -13.77 -5.48
CA VAL A 40 -6.97 -13.55 -4.80
C VAL A 40 -6.65 -14.71 -3.85
N HIS A 41 -5.37 -15.16 -3.86
CA HIS A 41 -4.82 -15.93 -2.75
C HIS A 41 -4.18 -14.96 -1.76
N TYR A 42 -4.78 -14.82 -0.61
CA TYR A 42 -4.43 -13.78 0.34
C TYR A 42 -3.99 -14.36 1.69
N LEU A 43 -2.87 -13.86 2.20
CA LEU A 43 -2.45 -14.07 3.58
C LEU A 43 -2.26 -12.71 4.26
N GLY A 44 -3.07 -12.43 5.28
CA GLY A 44 -2.92 -11.27 6.15
C GLY A 44 -2.18 -11.65 7.43
N ILE A 45 -1.17 -10.88 7.82
CA ILE A 45 -0.51 -11.04 9.11
C ILE A 45 -0.58 -9.75 9.91
N ASP A 46 -0.79 -9.88 11.21
CA ASP A 46 -0.74 -8.80 12.20
C ASP A 46 -0.31 -9.34 13.57
N ALA A 47 0.32 -8.51 14.40
CA ALA A 47 0.73 -8.90 15.74
C ALA A 47 -0.47 -8.95 16.73
N SER A 48 -1.60 -8.38 16.39
CA SER A 48 -2.82 -8.33 17.20
C SER A 48 -3.67 -9.58 16.98
N GLU A 49 -3.65 -10.53 17.90
CA GLU A 49 -4.50 -11.72 17.85
C GLU A 49 -5.99 -11.38 17.72
N SER A 50 -6.46 -10.35 18.45
CA SER A 50 -7.86 -9.94 18.42
C SER A 50 -8.29 -9.38 17.04
N ASP A 51 -7.39 -8.66 16.36
CA ASP A 51 -7.66 -8.17 15.01
C ASP A 51 -7.66 -9.32 13.99
N ILE A 52 -6.79 -10.30 14.17
CA ILE A 52 -6.73 -11.51 13.34
C ILE A 52 -8.00 -12.35 13.50
N GLU A 53 -8.47 -12.58 14.74
CA GLU A 53 -9.74 -13.29 14.99
C GLU A 53 -10.91 -12.57 14.31
N ALA A 54 -10.98 -11.25 14.43
CA ALA A 54 -12.01 -10.44 13.78
C ALA A 54 -11.92 -10.52 12.24
N ALA A 55 -10.70 -10.40 11.69
CA ALA A 55 -10.45 -10.47 10.25
C ALA A 55 -10.84 -11.86 9.70
N GLN A 56 -10.43 -12.94 10.38
CA GLN A 56 -10.76 -14.30 9.98
C GLN A 56 -12.28 -14.56 10.02
N SER A 57 -12.98 -14.03 11.03
CA SER A 57 -14.44 -14.15 11.15
C SER A 57 -15.19 -13.39 10.06
N LEU A 58 -14.69 -12.23 9.63
CA LEU A 58 -15.36 -11.35 8.68
C LEU A 58 -15.04 -11.71 7.22
N TRP A 59 -13.80 -12.08 6.93
CA TRP A 59 -13.26 -12.17 5.58
C TRP A 59 -12.60 -13.51 5.26
N GLY A 60 -12.35 -14.38 6.27
CA GLY A 60 -11.66 -15.65 6.10
C GLY A 60 -12.40 -16.62 5.19
N GLY A 61 -11.65 -17.39 4.41
CA GLY A 61 -12.15 -18.38 3.45
C GLY A 61 -11.03 -19.31 2.98
N ASP A 62 -11.30 -20.14 2.00
CA ASP A 62 -10.33 -21.14 1.52
C ASP A 62 -9.05 -20.49 0.96
N ASP A 63 -9.18 -19.35 0.30
CA ASP A 63 -8.07 -18.62 -0.31
C ASP A 63 -7.72 -17.32 0.42
N ILE A 64 -8.40 -17.00 1.52
CA ILE A 64 -8.20 -15.80 2.34
C ILE A 64 -7.92 -16.21 3.78
N LEU A 65 -6.65 -16.12 4.18
CA LEU A 65 -6.17 -16.55 5.49
C LEU A 65 -5.62 -15.37 6.28
N PHE A 66 -5.70 -15.49 7.62
CA PHE A 66 -5.15 -14.50 8.54
C PHE A 66 -4.39 -15.22 9.66
N GLU A 67 -3.19 -14.71 9.99
CA GLU A 67 -2.32 -15.30 10.99
C GLU A 67 -1.72 -14.25 11.93
N ALA A 68 -1.64 -14.55 13.22
CA ALA A 68 -1.04 -13.66 14.21
C ALA A 68 0.48 -13.80 14.20
N HIS A 69 1.18 -12.79 13.69
CA HIS A 69 2.63 -12.76 13.62
C HIS A 69 3.19 -11.34 13.75
N ASP A 70 4.31 -11.20 14.48
CA ASP A 70 5.13 -10.01 14.42
C ASP A 70 5.86 -9.96 13.08
N ILE A 71 5.91 -8.77 12.45
CA ILE A 71 6.61 -8.53 11.18
C ILE A 71 8.07 -9.01 11.20
N ARG A 72 8.74 -8.97 12.36
CA ARG A 72 10.14 -9.36 12.50
C ARG A 72 10.35 -10.86 12.56
N GLU A 73 9.35 -11.59 13.04
CA GLU A 73 9.40 -13.04 13.32
C GLU A 73 8.86 -13.87 12.16
N PHE A 74 7.91 -13.33 11.42
CA PHE A 74 7.33 -14.03 10.25
C PHE A 74 8.37 -14.22 9.14
N ASP A 75 8.52 -15.46 8.66
CA ASP A 75 9.37 -15.76 7.51
C ASP A 75 8.54 -15.71 6.21
N PRO A 76 8.73 -14.69 5.35
CA PRO A 76 7.92 -14.51 4.15
C PRO A 76 8.34 -15.47 3.02
N VAL A 77 8.19 -16.77 3.27
CA VAL A 77 8.45 -17.80 2.25
C VAL A 77 7.36 -17.78 1.20
N GLY A 78 7.72 -17.93 -0.07
CA GLY A 78 6.77 -18.01 -1.17
C GLY A 78 7.23 -17.27 -2.42
N ASP A 79 6.29 -17.13 -3.34
CA ASP A 79 6.46 -16.41 -4.61
C ASP A 79 5.26 -15.45 -4.75
N TRP A 80 5.33 -14.34 -4.02
CA TRP A 80 4.25 -13.39 -3.87
C TRP A 80 4.21 -12.40 -5.04
N ASP A 81 3.03 -12.15 -5.59
CA ASP A 81 2.84 -11.14 -6.64
C ASP A 81 2.75 -9.73 -6.05
N ALA A 82 2.21 -9.61 -4.84
CA ALA A 82 2.30 -8.38 -4.05
C ALA A 82 2.61 -8.66 -2.58
N ILE A 83 3.45 -7.81 -2.00
CA ILE A 83 3.62 -7.71 -0.55
C ILE A 83 3.19 -6.30 -0.14
N VAL A 84 2.18 -6.23 0.72
CA VAL A 84 1.57 -4.97 1.17
C VAL A 84 1.99 -4.69 2.61
N PHE A 85 2.48 -3.50 2.89
CA PHE A 85 2.72 -3.00 4.24
C PHE A 85 1.73 -1.87 4.53
N SER A 86 0.80 -2.11 5.46
CA SER A 86 -0.21 -1.11 5.84
C SER A 86 0.11 -0.52 7.20
N GLU A 87 0.60 0.72 7.21
CA GLU A 87 0.94 1.54 8.40
C GLU A 87 1.99 0.92 9.34
N VAL A 88 2.32 -0.36 9.20
CA VAL A 88 3.17 -1.13 10.11
C VAL A 88 4.61 -0.63 10.16
N LEU A 89 5.17 -0.14 9.05
CA LEU A 89 6.55 0.33 9.00
C LEU A 89 6.78 1.59 9.83
N SER A 90 5.75 2.36 10.13
CA SER A 90 5.83 3.55 10.97
C SER A 90 6.11 3.22 12.44
N TYR A 91 5.90 1.98 12.89
CA TYR A 91 6.24 1.54 14.25
C TYR A 91 7.72 1.18 14.40
N LEU A 92 8.44 0.94 13.31
CA LEU A 92 9.85 0.56 13.28
C LEU A 92 10.76 1.79 13.21
N ALA A 93 12.03 1.66 13.63
CA ALA A 93 13.05 2.64 13.27
C ALA A 93 13.29 2.61 11.75
N ALA A 94 13.72 3.72 11.14
CA ALA A 94 13.81 3.80 9.68
C ALA A 94 14.73 2.73 9.06
N HIS A 95 15.86 2.41 9.72
CA HIS A 95 16.77 1.37 9.25
C HIS A 95 16.18 -0.05 9.37
N GLU A 96 15.37 -0.30 10.42
CA GLU A 96 14.65 -1.55 10.61
C GLU A 96 13.56 -1.70 9.54
N ALA A 97 12.75 -0.66 9.32
CA ALA A 97 11.72 -0.67 8.29
C ALA A 97 12.28 -1.03 6.91
N ILE A 98 13.44 -0.47 6.54
CA ILE A 98 14.10 -0.77 5.28
C ILE A 98 14.62 -2.22 5.24
N ALA A 99 15.19 -2.70 6.34
CA ALA A 99 15.68 -4.07 6.45
C ALA A 99 14.52 -5.07 6.29
N GLU A 100 13.36 -4.80 6.92
CA GLU A 100 12.17 -5.62 6.76
C GLU A 100 11.63 -5.60 5.34
N VAL A 101 11.44 -4.44 4.74
CA VAL A 101 10.98 -4.37 3.33
C VAL A 101 11.92 -5.14 2.41
N ARG A 102 13.25 -5.06 2.64
CA ARG A 102 14.24 -5.82 1.87
C ARG A 102 14.15 -7.32 2.10
N ARG A 103 13.90 -7.75 3.35
CA ARG A 103 13.73 -9.16 3.72
C ARG A 103 12.51 -9.76 3.04
N TYR A 104 11.37 -9.11 3.16
CA TYR A 104 10.12 -9.52 2.53
C TYR A 104 10.20 -9.49 0.99
N ALA A 105 10.83 -8.49 0.41
CA ALA A 105 10.94 -8.38 -1.05
C ALA A 105 11.71 -9.52 -1.73
N LYS A 106 12.48 -10.33 -0.98
CA LYS A 106 13.12 -11.55 -1.51
C LYS A 106 12.09 -12.62 -1.88
N ALA A 107 10.94 -12.63 -1.22
CA ALA A 107 9.84 -13.56 -1.47
C ALA A 107 8.88 -13.11 -2.59
N LEU A 108 9.18 -12.02 -3.29
CA LEU A 108 8.41 -11.60 -4.45
C LEU A 108 8.69 -12.46 -5.67
N SER A 109 7.65 -12.69 -6.47
CA SER A 109 7.76 -13.21 -7.83
C SER A 109 8.59 -12.27 -8.73
N SER A 110 8.97 -12.71 -9.92
CA SER A 110 9.82 -11.93 -10.84
C SER A 110 9.21 -10.58 -11.23
N GLU A 111 7.89 -10.48 -11.30
CA GLU A 111 7.13 -9.25 -11.60
C GLU A 111 6.48 -8.65 -10.35
N GLY A 112 6.74 -9.24 -9.19
CA GLY A 112 6.12 -8.87 -7.93
C GLY A 112 6.42 -7.42 -7.52
N ILE A 113 5.51 -6.86 -6.75
CA ILE A 113 5.55 -5.48 -6.28
C ILE A 113 5.46 -5.40 -4.76
N VAL A 114 6.02 -4.35 -4.20
CA VAL A 114 5.78 -3.92 -2.82
C VAL A 114 4.83 -2.73 -2.84
N ALA A 115 3.71 -2.83 -2.15
CA ALA A 115 2.81 -1.71 -1.90
C ALA A 115 2.95 -1.28 -0.44
N ILE A 116 3.08 0.02 -0.19
CA ILE A 116 3.28 0.54 1.17
C ILE A 116 2.32 1.70 1.38
N SER A 117 1.61 1.69 2.50
CA SER A 117 0.88 2.84 3.01
C SER A 117 1.48 3.32 4.31
N MET A 118 1.64 4.63 4.47
CA MET A 118 2.06 5.26 5.70
C MET A 118 1.45 6.64 5.85
N MET A 119 1.20 7.06 7.09
CA MET A 119 0.84 8.43 7.41
C MET A 119 1.92 9.39 6.90
N ASN A 120 1.53 10.54 6.38
CA ASN A 120 2.47 11.53 5.87
C ASN A 120 3.01 12.41 7.01
N ASP A 121 3.92 11.87 7.78
CA ASP A 121 4.62 12.54 8.88
C ASP A 121 6.14 12.61 8.67
N GLY A 122 6.86 13.18 9.62
CA GLY A 122 8.32 13.34 9.55
C GLY A 122 9.07 12.00 9.52
N LYS A 123 8.61 11.02 10.31
CA LYS A 123 9.20 9.67 10.39
C LYS A 123 8.99 8.89 9.10
N SER A 124 7.76 8.85 8.62
CA SER A 124 7.41 8.16 7.37
C SER A 124 8.15 8.75 6.16
N ARG A 125 8.33 10.08 6.11
CA ARG A 125 9.14 10.72 5.05
C ARG A 125 10.60 10.27 5.07
N ALA A 126 11.18 10.03 6.25
CA ALA A 126 12.54 9.48 6.34
C ALA A 126 12.61 8.05 5.80
N ILE A 127 11.64 7.20 6.13
CA ILE A 127 11.52 5.83 5.60
C ILE A 127 11.36 5.88 4.06
N TRP A 128 10.44 6.71 3.53
CA TRP A 128 10.24 6.85 2.09
C TRP A 128 11.49 7.31 1.34
N ARG A 129 12.25 8.26 1.92
CA ARG A 129 13.50 8.73 1.33
C ARG A 129 14.52 7.60 1.21
N ALA A 130 14.64 6.77 2.23
CA ALA A 130 15.57 5.65 2.23
C ALA A 130 15.13 4.53 1.28
N LEU A 131 13.84 4.17 1.26
CA LEU A 131 13.30 3.18 0.32
C LEU A 131 13.54 3.57 -1.15
N ARG A 132 13.42 4.85 -1.48
CA ARG A 132 13.68 5.35 -2.85
C ARG A 132 15.13 5.22 -3.31
N GLN A 133 16.06 5.04 -2.40
CA GLN A 133 17.46 4.78 -2.75
C GLN A 133 17.69 3.34 -3.23
N GLU A 134 16.93 2.39 -2.69
CA GLU A 134 17.09 0.96 -2.96
C GLU A 134 16.06 0.40 -3.95
N PHE A 135 14.86 0.95 -3.93
CA PHE A 135 13.75 0.48 -4.75
C PHE A 135 13.42 1.47 -5.86
N GLN A 136 12.90 0.96 -6.96
CA GLN A 136 12.30 1.80 -7.98
C GLN A 136 10.87 2.17 -7.57
N TRP A 137 10.60 3.47 -7.51
CA TRP A 137 9.24 3.97 -7.38
C TRP A 137 8.49 3.78 -8.70
N ILE A 138 7.37 3.05 -8.67
CA ILE A 138 6.56 2.76 -9.84
C ILE A 138 5.36 3.70 -9.90
N ASP A 139 4.66 3.87 -8.76
CA ASP A 139 3.43 4.64 -8.68
C ASP A 139 3.17 5.09 -7.23
N GLY A 140 2.24 6.02 -7.05
CA GLY A 140 1.82 6.41 -5.71
C GLY A 140 0.80 7.52 -5.69
N ILE A 141 0.02 7.54 -4.62
CA ILE A 141 -1.04 8.52 -4.36
C ILE A 141 -0.81 9.14 -3.00
N LEU A 142 -0.77 10.45 -2.94
CA LEU A 142 -0.77 11.21 -1.70
C LEU A 142 -2.19 11.69 -1.40
N TRP A 143 -2.76 11.20 -0.32
CA TRP A 143 -4.00 11.72 0.24
C TRP A 143 -3.69 12.82 1.26
N GLN A 144 -4.35 13.96 1.09
CA GLN A 144 -4.37 15.01 2.10
C GLN A 144 -5.80 15.19 2.58
N GLN A 145 -6.03 15.04 3.88
CA GLN A 145 -7.33 15.40 4.45
C GLN A 145 -7.54 16.89 4.25
N LYS A 146 -8.63 17.24 3.55
CA LYS A 146 -9.18 18.58 3.63
C LYS A 146 -9.78 18.69 5.02
N GLU A 147 -9.34 19.66 5.81
CA GLU A 147 -9.89 19.96 7.13
C GLU A 147 -11.43 19.96 7.08
N PRO A 148 -12.13 19.16 7.90
CA PRO A 148 -13.51 19.50 8.20
C PRO A 148 -13.47 20.77 9.04
N CYS A 149 -14.15 21.79 8.55
CA CYS A 149 -14.59 23.01 9.20
C CYS A 149 -14.30 23.14 10.71
N ALA A 150 -13.51 24.15 11.02
CA ALA A 150 -13.53 25.02 12.20
C ALA A 150 -14.17 24.50 13.51
N SER A 151 -13.33 24.23 14.50
CA SER A 151 -13.46 24.82 15.84
C SER A 151 -12.36 24.42 16.85
N TYR A 152 -11.24 23.91 16.42
CA TYR A 152 -10.07 23.78 17.32
C TYR A 152 -8.83 24.44 16.73
N ARG A 153 -8.58 25.70 17.17
CA ARG A 153 -7.25 26.31 17.07
C ARG A 153 -6.36 25.67 18.13
N ILE A 154 -5.64 24.63 17.76
CA ILE A 154 -4.46 24.17 18.48
C ILE A 154 -3.28 24.32 17.53
N SER A 155 -2.18 24.89 18.00
CA SER A 155 -0.98 25.28 17.29
C SER A 155 -0.56 24.30 16.19
N VAL A 156 -0.69 24.73 14.97
CA VAL A 156 -0.58 23.96 13.76
C VAL A 156 0.88 23.73 13.44
N SER A 157 1.34 22.48 13.50
CA SER A 157 2.43 22.06 12.63
C SER A 157 1.97 22.27 11.19
N ARG A 158 2.81 22.87 10.34
CA ARG A 158 2.51 23.17 8.93
C ARG A 158 2.29 21.92 8.05
N GLU A 159 2.13 20.75 8.64
CA GLU A 159 1.99 19.46 7.99
C GLU A 159 0.52 19.08 7.97
N ARG A 160 -0.07 19.05 6.79
CA ARG A 160 -1.44 18.55 6.64
C ARG A 160 -1.43 17.04 6.87
N PRO A 161 -2.27 16.51 7.77
CA PRO A 161 -2.41 15.07 7.94
C PRO A 161 -2.85 14.44 6.61
N GLY A 162 -2.30 13.29 6.30
CA GLY A 162 -2.61 12.58 5.08
C GLY A 162 -1.87 11.25 5.04
N TYR A 163 -2.14 10.46 4.01
CA TYR A 163 -1.51 9.17 3.79
C TYR A 163 -0.79 9.17 2.45
N LEU A 164 0.39 8.58 2.41
CA LEU A 164 1.09 8.27 1.19
C LEU A 164 1.04 6.77 0.94
N VAL A 165 0.47 6.38 -0.18
CA VAL A 165 0.52 5.02 -0.71
C VAL A 165 1.50 4.99 -1.86
N GLY A 166 2.46 4.09 -1.82
CA GLY A 166 3.47 3.94 -2.88
C GLY A 166 3.65 2.50 -3.31
N VAL A 167 3.95 2.30 -4.57
CA VAL A 167 4.27 1.00 -5.16
C VAL A 167 5.72 1.01 -5.61
N LEU A 168 6.46 -0.01 -5.21
CA LEU A 168 7.89 -0.14 -5.40
C LEU A 168 8.23 -1.48 -6.07
N ARG A 169 9.39 -1.53 -6.74
CA ARG A 169 10.01 -2.76 -7.27
C ARG A 169 11.49 -2.77 -6.96
N LEU A 170 12.08 -3.94 -6.74
CA LEU A 170 13.52 -4.07 -6.54
C LEU A 170 14.29 -3.67 -7.81
N ARG A 171 15.28 -2.78 -7.68
CA ARG A 171 16.06 -2.25 -8.84
C ARG A 171 16.80 -3.34 -9.59
N HIS A 172 17.42 -4.29 -8.89
CA HIS A 172 18.22 -5.34 -9.52
C HIS A 172 17.43 -6.38 -10.34
N LYS A 173 16.11 -6.48 -10.13
CA LYS A 173 15.23 -7.30 -10.99
C LYS A 173 14.99 -6.64 -12.37
N LEU A 174 15.42 -5.40 -12.57
CA LEU A 174 15.22 -4.64 -13.82
C LEU A 174 16.44 -4.69 -14.77
N GLU A 175 17.64 -5.02 -14.27
CA GLU A 175 18.86 -5.01 -15.09
C GLU A 175 18.86 -6.07 -16.20
N GLY A 176 17.95 -7.06 -16.16
CA GLY A 176 17.76 -8.06 -17.21
C GLY A 176 16.83 -7.68 -18.36
N ARG A 177 16.12 -6.54 -18.28
CA ARG A 177 15.19 -6.08 -19.32
C ARG A 177 15.66 -4.75 -19.91
N ARG A 178 16.06 -4.78 -21.18
CA ARG A 178 16.29 -3.56 -21.99
C ARG A 178 15.05 -2.69 -21.98
N ALA A 179 15.25 -1.41 -21.77
CA ALA A 179 14.24 -0.36 -21.82
C ALA A 179 13.34 -0.51 -23.07
N GLY A 180 12.12 -0.92 -22.89
CA GLY A 180 11.20 -1.16 -24.00
C GLY A 180 9.77 -1.53 -23.57
N SER A 181 9.22 -0.96 -22.49
CA SER A 181 7.78 -1.00 -22.29
C SER A 181 7.23 0.39 -22.03
N VAL A 182 6.62 0.90 -23.08
CA VAL A 182 5.79 2.10 -23.08
C VAL A 182 4.66 1.95 -22.07
N ILE A 183 4.52 2.91 -21.18
CA ILE A 183 3.35 3.01 -20.27
C ILE A 183 2.09 3.01 -21.15
N PRO A 184 1.13 2.09 -20.97
CA PRO A 184 -0.08 2.09 -21.77
C PRO A 184 -0.82 3.44 -21.64
N ILE A 185 -1.23 3.98 -22.76
CA ILE A 185 -1.93 5.28 -22.90
C ILE A 185 -3.19 5.35 -22.01
N ALA A 186 -3.79 4.21 -21.65
CA ALA A 186 -4.93 4.10 -20.74
C ALA A 186 -4.67 4.65 -19.33
N ALA A 187 -3.45 4.50 -18.79
CA ALA A 187 -3.13 5.02 -17.46
C ALA A 187 -3.10 6.56 -17.41
N LYS A 188 -2.73 7.20 -18.53
CA LYS A 188 -2.78 8.68 -18.66
C LYS A 188 -4.21 9.23 -18.70
N ALA A 189 -5.15 8.48 -19.27
CA ALA A 189 -6.56 8.90 -19.36
C ALA A 189 -7.28 8.86 -18.00
N ALA A 190 -6.99 7.88 -17.15
CA ALA A 190 -7.57 7.77 -15.82
C ALA A 190 -7.15 8.94 -14.90
N ILE A 191 -5.87 9.32 -14.93
CA ILE A 191 -5.35 10.47 -14.16
C ILE A 191 -5.94 11.79 -14.67
N ALA A 192 -6.14 11.93 -15.99
CA ALA A 192 -6.75 13.12 -16.57
C ALA A 192 -8.24 13.26 -16.24
N SER A 193 -8.98 12.16 -16.11
CA SER A 193 -10.41 12.16 -15.75
C SER A 193 -10.64 12.57 -14.29
N VAL A 194 -9.78 12.16 -13.38
CA VAL A 194 -9.82 12.56 -11.95
C VAL A 194 -9.53 14.07 -11.82
N ARG A 195 -8.54 14.60 -12.59
CA ARG A 195 -8.24 16.04 -12.59
C ARG A 195 -9.33 16.91 -13.20
N ARG A 196 -10.11 16.40 -14.17
CA ARG A 196 -11.24 17.16 -14.77
C ARG A 196 -12.45 17.24 -13.84
N ARG A 197 -12.76 16.21 -13.07
CA ARG A 197 -13.89 16.23 -12.11
C ARG A 197 -13.67 17.19 -10.95
N SER A 198 -12.42 17.48 -10.55
CA SER A 198 -12.12 18.44 -9.49
C SER A 198 -12.15 19.92 -9.95
N ARG A 199 -12.24 20.21 -11.27
CA ARG A 199 -12.28 21.58 -11.78
C ARG A 199 -13.69 22.09 -12.14
N HIS A 200 -14.74 21.24 -12.15
CA HIS A 200 -16.10 21.61 -12.55
C HIS A 200 -17.11 21.67 -11.39
N GLY A 201 -16.63 21.77 -10.15
CA GLY A 201 -17.48 21.84 -8.95
C GLY A 201 -17.56 23.21 -8.31
N THR A 202 -17.51 24.31 -9.05
CA THR A 202 -17.85 25.64 -8.50
C THR A 202 -18.29 26.57 -9.64
N GLN A 203 -19.55 26.47 -10.03
CA GLN A 203 -20.29 27.62 -10.59
C GLN A 203 -21.78 27.44 -10.35
N HIS A 204 -22.34 28.43 -9.65
CA HIS A 204 -23.73 28.87 -9.56
C HIS A 204 -24.78 27.99 -8.87
N LEU A 205 -25.27 28.49 -7.75
CA LEU A 205 -26.71 28.87 -7.63
C LEU A 205 -26.88 29.70 -6.35
N TRP A 206 -27.32 30.92 -6.53
CA TRP A 206 -28.15 31.87 -5.80
C TRP A 206 -28.41 31.64 -4.32
#